data_1995d7b78dd8d8d6eb4a1302987453ad
#
_entry.id   1995d7b78dd8d8d6eb4a1302987453ad
#
_cell.length_a   1.000
_cell.length_b   1.000
_cell.length_c   1.000
_cell.angle_alpha   90.00
_cell.angle_beta   90.00
_cell.angle_gamma   90.00
#
_symmetry.space_group_name_H-M   'P 1'
#
loop_
_entity.id
_entity.type
_entity.pdbx_description
1 polymer ?
#
loop_
_entity_poly.entity_id
_entity_poly.type
_entity_poly.pdbx_seq_one_letter_code
_entity_poly.pdbx_strand_id
1 'polypeptide(L)'
;METVDIRDLVRFSDDEPRRTTLVEAERLWSEVICLQGSQGVGPLRDDRADGLVVVLAGRIATQVGKERGRMDRWESVAVPAGEVLTIRNASEEPAVVLVVTAPPPA
;
A
#
# COMPACT_ATOMS: atom_id res chain seq x y z
N MET A 1 8.67 -8.46 -22.72
CA MET A 1 7.78 -8.44 -21.54
C MET A 1 8.51 -9.10 -20.38
N GLU A 2 8.61 -8.40 -19.27
CA GLU A 2 9.17 -8.97 -18.05
C GLU A 2 8.06 -9.14 -17.03
N THR A 3 8.06 -10.26 -16.35
CA THR A 3 7.12 -10.52 -15.27
C THR A 3 7.85 -10.56 -13.94
N VAL A 4 7.19 -10.08 -12.90
CA VAL A 4 7.69 -10.14 -11.53
C VAL A 4 6.66 -10.89 -10.69
N ASP A 5 7.11 -11.92 -10.01
CA ASP A 5 6.27 -12.57 -9.02
C ASP A 5 6.32 -11.73 -7.74
N ILE A 6 5.20 -11.10 -7.40
CA ILE A 6 5.14 -10.19 -6.25
C ILE A 6 5.54 -10.91 -4.95
N ARG A 7 5.30 -12.21 -4.87
CA ARG A 7 5.69 -13.00 -3.69
C ARG A 7 7.20 -12.94 -3.42
N ASP A 8 8.01 -12.76 -4.47
CA ASP A 8 9.46 -12.64 -4.34
C ASP A 8 9.88 -11.34 -3.64
N LEU A 9 8.99 -10.35 -3.61
CA LEU A 9 9.23 -9.07 -2.96
C LEU A 9 8.72 -9.02 -1.51
N VAL A 10 8.07 -10.08 -1.06
CA VAL A 10 7.50 -10.12 0.29
C VAL A 10 8.61 -10.35 1.31
N ARG A 11 8.83 -9.36 2.16
CA ARG A 11 9.80 -9.37 3.25
C ARG A 11 9.21 -8.60 4.41
N PHE A 12 9.43 -9.08 5.61
CA PHE A 12 8.95 -8.43 6.83
C PHE A 12 10.14 -8.04 7.71
N SER A 13 9.96 -6.96 8.47
CA SER A 13 10.92 -6.53 9.48
C SER A 13 10.16 -6.28 10.78
N ASP A 14 10.75 -6.67 11.90
CA ASP A 14 10.16 -6.40 13.21
C ASP A 14 10.27 -4.92 13.61
N ASP A 15 11.18 -4.19 12.98
CA ASP A 15 11.49 -2.81 13.35
C ASP A 15 10.65 -1.78 12.61
N GLU A 16 10.28 -2.06 11.35
CA GLU A 16 9.58 -1.10 10.50
C GLU A 16 8.87 -1.79 9.35
N PRO A 17 7.88 -1.13 8.73
CA PRO A 17 7.30 -1.62 7.50
C PRO A 17 8.35 -1.75 6.40
N ARG A 18 8.26 -2.80 5.61
CA ARG A 18 9.13 -2.98 4.45
C ARG A 18 8.39 -2.50 3.21
N ARG A 19 9.01 -1.57 2.51
CA ARG A 19 8.45 -0.97 1.29
C ARG A 19 9.40 -1.24 0.13
N THR A 20 8.92 -1.95 -0.88
CA THR A 20 9.73 -2.36 -2.02
C THR A 20 9.08 -1.88 -3.31
N THR A 21 9.79 -1.10 -4.11
CA THR A 21 9.28 -0.64 -5.40
C THR A 21 9.10 -1.83 -6.33
N LEU A 22 7.91 -1.94 -6.92
CA LEU A 22 7.58 -2.98 -7.89
C LEU A 22 7.75 -2.47 -9.32
N VAL A 23 7.11 -1.35 -9.64
CA VAL A 23 7.21 -0.71 -10.95
C VAL A 23 7.58 0.75 -10.77
N GLU A 24 8.58 1.19 -11.53
CA GLU A 24 8.98 2.58 -11.60
C GLU A 24 9.07 2.96 -13.07
N ALA A 25 8.00 3.56 -13.57
CA ALA A 25 7.87 3.96 -14.95
C ALA A 25 7.58 5.47 -15.04
N GLU A 26 7.58 6.01 -16.25
CA GLU A 26 7.37 7.44 -16.46
C GLU A 26 6.03 7.93 -15.92
N ARG A 27 4.98 7.13 -16.05
CA ARG A 27 3.60 7.51 -15.70
C ARG A 27 2.94 6.63 -14.67
N LEU A 28 3.68 5.66 -14.13
CA LEU A 28 3.15 4.70 -13.19
C LEU A 28 4.23 4.33 -12.19
N TRP A 29 3.84 4.27 -10.94
CA TRP A 29 4.70 3.80 -9.88
C TRP A 29 3.92 2.87 -8.97
N SER A 30 4.56 1.83 -8.48
CA SER A 30 3.94 0.94 -7.52
C SER A 30 4.94 0.38 -6.53
N GLU A 31 4.43 0.05 -5.36
CA GLU A 31 5.23 -0.58 -4.32
C GLU A 31 4.45 -1.66 -3.60
N VAL A 32 5.20 -2.61 -3.07
CA VAL A 32 4.68 -3.65 -2.18
C VAL A 32 5.07 -3.27 -0.75
N ILE A 33 4.07 -3.19 0.12
CA ILE A 33 4.27 -2.84 1.53
C ILE A 33 3.94 -4.06 2.37
N CYS A 34 4.91 -4.49 3.18
CA CYS A 34 4.77 -5.65 4.06
C CYS A 34 4.72 -5.16 5.50
N LEU A 35 3.66 -5.51 6.21
CA LEU A 35 3.38 -5.02 7.54
C LEU A 35 3.25 -6.18 8.51
N GLN A 36 4.08 -6.18 9.56
CA GLN A 36 3.86 -7.01 10.73
C GLN A 36 2.73 -6.40 11.57
N GLY A 37 2.26 -7.12 12.58
CA GLY A 37 1.23 -6.62 13.47
C GLY A 37 1.60 -5.27 14.07
N SER A 38 0.65 -4.36 14.10
CA SER A 38 0.76 -2.99 14.63
C SER A 38 1.58 -2.03 13.78
N GLN A 39 2.22 -2.47 12.71
CA GLN A 39 2.93 -1.59 11.80
C GLN A 39 1.98 -0.86 10.87
N GLY A 40 2.37 0.31 10.42
CA GLY A 40 1.59 1.09 9.50
C GLY A 40 2.44 2.07 8.71
N VAL A 41 1.85 2.63 7.66
CA VAL A 41 2.44 3.69 6.84
C VAL A 41 1.46 4.84 6.73
N GLY A 42 2.03 6.05 6.66
CA GLY A 42 1.26 7.27 6.53
C GLY A 42 1.42 8.19 7.73
N PRO A 43 0.82 9.37 7.65
CA PRO A 43 -0.03 9.82 6.54
C PRO A 43 0.75 10.03 5.25
N LEU A 44 0.14 9.66 4.12
CA LEU A 44 0.68 9.85 2.78
C LEU A 44 -0.29 10.75 2.01
N ARG A 45 0.24 11.69 1.26
CA ARG A 45 -0.58 12.58 0.44
C ARG A 45 0.18 12.96 -0.81
N ASP A 46 -0.50 12.92 -1.94
CA ASP A 46 0.00 13.42 -3.20
C ASP A 46 -1.12 14.23 -3.87
N ASP A 47 -0.88 15.51 -4.10
CA ASP A 47 -1.90 16.41 -4.64
C ASP A 47 -2.09 16.24 -6.15
N ARG A 48 -1.21 15.48 -6.81
CA ARG A 48 -1.18 15.37 -8.27
C ARG A 48 -1.45 13.96 -8.77
N ALA A 49 -1.33 12.96 -7.92
CA ALA A 49 -1.44 11.57 -8.31
C ALA A 49 -2.65 10.91 -7.66
N ASP A 50 -3.34 10.09 -8.43
CA ASP A 50 -4.32 9.17 -7.90
C ASP A 50 -3.64 7.88 -7.47
N GLY A 51 -4.17 7.23 -6.48
CA GLY A 51 -3.64 5.99 -5.95
C GLY A 51 -4.67 4.87 -5.92
N LEU A 52 -4.17 3.66 -5.83
CA LEU A 52 -4.96 2.45 -5.63
C LEU A 52 -4.26 1.60 -4.59
N VAL A 53 -5.00 1.18 -3.58
CA VAL A 53 -4.52 0.26 -2.55
C VAL A 53 -5.21 -1.07 -2.72
N VAL A 54 -4.43 -2.15 -2.80
CA VAL A 54 -4.94 -3.52 -2.96
C VAL A 54 -4.35 -4.39 -1.85
N VAL A 55 -5.21 -5.09 -1.13
CA VAL A 55 -4.75 -6.04 -0.11
C VAL A 55 -4.47 -7.39 -0.77
N LEU A 56 -3.23 -7.85 -0.68
CA LEU A 56 -2.79 -9.13 -1.25
C LEU A 56 -2.79 -10.25 -0.21
N ALA A 57 -2.58 -9.93 1.04
CA ALA A 57 -2.60 -10.89 2.15
C ALA A 57 -2.91 -10.18 3.45
N GLY A 58 -3.57 -10.88 4.36
CA GLY A 58 -3.91 -10.33 5.67
C GLY A 58 -5.07 -9.37 5.64
N ARG A 59 -5.13 -8.51 6.64
CA ARG A 59 -6.20 -7.55 6.86
C ARG A 59 -5.61 -6.24 7.34
N ILE A 60 -6.10 -5.13 6.81
CA ILE A 60 -5.63 -3.80 7.20
C ILE A 60 -6.79 -2.89 7.61
N ALA A 61 -6.47 -1.87 8.38
CA ALA A 61 -7.32 -0.72 8.59
C ALA A 61 -6.80 0.41 7.71
N THR A 62 -7.69 1.01 6.93
CA THR A 62 -7.33 2.04 5.97
C THR A 62 -8.15 3.29 6.23
N GLN A 63 -7.51 4.45 6.09
CA GLN A 63 -8.20 5.72 6.11
C GLN A 63 -7.84 6.50 4.86
N VAL A 64 -8.85 6.94 4.13
CA VAL A 64 -8.72 7.83 2.96
C VAL A 64 -9.51 9.09 3.27
N GLY A 65 -8.81 10.20 3.43
CA GLY A 65 -9.43 11.44 3.90
C GLY A 65 -10.04 11.23 5.28
N LYS A 66 -11.36 11.39 5.37
CA LYS A 66 -12.10 11.22 6.63
C LYS A 66 -12.76 9.85 6.76
N GLU A 67 -12.72 9.05 5.70
CA GLU A 67 -13.35 7.74 5.68
C GLU A 67 -12.40 6.68 6.18
N ARG A 68 -12.89 5.82 7.06
CA ARG A 68 -12.14 4.70 7.63
C ARG A 68 -12.84 3.40 7.32
N GLY A 69 -12.07 2.36 7.11
CA GLY A 69 -12.61 1.04 6.91
C GLY A 69 -11.56 -0.04 7.07
N ARG A 70 -12.03 -1.26 7.18
CA ARG A 70 -11.18 -2.43 7.15
C ARG A 70 -11.22 -3.01 5.75
N MET A 71 -10.08 -3.52 5.31
CA MET A 71 -9.94 -4.17 4.03
C MET A 71 -9.36 -5.56 4.22
N ASP A 72 -10.01 -6.53 3.61
CA ASP A 72 -9.56 -7.90 3.60
C ASP A 72 -8.85 -8.22 2.28
N ARG A 73 -8.21 -9.39 2.24
CA ARG A 73 -7.56 -9.90 1.05
C ARG A 73 -8.44 -9.77 -0.19
N TRP A 74 -7.85 -9.29 -1.27
CA TRP A 74 -8.45 -9.03 -2.59
C TRP A 74 -9.34 -7.79 -2.66
N GLU A 75 -9.49 -7.06 -1.59
CA GLU A 75 -10.18 -5.78 -1.64
C GLU A 75 -9.26 -4.64 -2.04
N SER A 76 -9.84 -3.63 -2.67
CA SER A 76 -9.10 -2.44 -3.11
C SER A 76 -9.87 -1.17 -2.80
N VAL A 77 -9.13 -0.07 -2.71
CA VAL A 77 -9.72 1.26 -2.55
C VAL A 77 -8.94 2.26 -3.38
N ALA A 78 -9.66 3.18 -4.02
CA ALA A 78 -9.04 4.29 -4.73
C ALA A 78 -8.71 5.42 -3.75
N VAL A 79 -7.59 6.08 -4.00
CA VAL A 79 -7.14 7.24 -3.24
C VAL A 79 -7.05 8.41 -4.20
N PRO A 80 -8.07 9.27 -4.26
CA PRO A 80 -8.03 10.44 -5.13
C PRO A 80 -6.88 11.38 -4.76
N ALA A 81 -6.34 12.07 -5.76
CA ALA A 81 -5.30 13.06 -5.52
C ALA A 81 -5.76 14.08 -4.46
N GLY A 82 -4.85 14.42 -3.57
CA GLY A 82 -5.12 15.35 -2.46
C GLY A 82 -5.66 14.72 -1.19
N GLU A 83 -6.13 13.48 -1.26
CA GLU A 83 -6.63 12.79 -0.06
C GLU A 83 -5.48 12.15 0.72
N VAL A 84 -5.57 12.23 2.03
CA VAL A 84 -4.57 11.64 2.92
C VAL A 84 -4.86 10.16 3.11
N LEU A 85 -3.85 9.33 2.89
CA LEU A 85 -3.92 7.88 3.06
C LEU A 85 -3.14 7.43 4.29
N THR A 86 -3.77 6.60 5.09
CA THR A 86 -3.11 5.91 6.19
C THR A 86 -3.46 4.42 6.13
N ILE A 87 -2.47 3.58 6.24
CA ILE A 87 -2.62 2.12 6.22
C ILE A 87 -2.02 1.57 7.50
N ARG A 88 -2.74 0.70 8.18
CA ARG A 88 -2.24 0.06 9.40
C ARG A 88 -2.65 -1.41 9.44
N ASN A 89 -1.71 -2.24 9.86
CA ASN A 89 -2.04 -3.63 10.18
C ASN A 89 -2.51 -3.69 11.64
N ALA A 90 -3.83 -3.69 11.83
CA ALA A 90 -4.45 -3.73 13.15
C ALA A 90 -4.69 -5.17 13.64
N SER A 91 -4.09 -6.16 12.98
CA SER A 91 -4.19 -7.58 13.36
C SER A 91 -2.83 -8.10 13.80
N GLU A 92 -2.79 -9.34 14.27
CA GLU A 92 -1.54 -10.02 14.60
C GLU A 92 -0.95 -10.76 13.40
N GLU A 93 -1.74 -10.95 12.35
CA GLU A 93 -1.29 -11.64 11.14
C GLU A 93 -0.52 -10.68 10.24
N PRO A 94 0.53 -11.17 9.53
CA PRO A 94 1.23 -10.33 8.56
C PRO A 94 0.28 -9.89 7.43
N ALA A 95 0.51 -8.69 6.92
CA ALA A 95 -0.26 -8.15 5.81
C ALA A 95 0.64 -7.72 4.68
N VAL A 96 0.18 -7.89 3.45
CA VAL A 96 0.87 -7.45 2.24
C VAL A 96 -0.08 -6.59 1.43
N VAL A 97 0.37 -5.41 1.07
CA VAL A 97 -0.42 -4.41 0.37
C VAL A 97 0.32 -3.94 -0.87
N LEU A 98 -0.40 -3.83 -1.99
CA LEU A 98 0.09 -3.20 -3.20
C LEU A 98 -0.46 -1.79 -3.27
N VAL A 99 0.42 -0.82 -3.49
CA VAL A 99 0.03 0.57 -3.72
C VAL A 99 0.48 0.98 -5.11
N VAL A 100 -0.45 1.48 -5.90
CA VAL A 100 -0.20 1.97 -7.26
C VAL A 100 -0.49 3.46 -7.29
N THR A 101 0.41 4.23 -7.88
CA THR A 101 0.30 5.70 -7.97
C THR A 101 0.55 6.15 -9.40
N ALA A 102 -0.32 6.99 -9.92
CA ALA A 102 -0.21 7.53 -11.27
C ALA A 102 -0.65 9.00 -11.29
N PRO A 103 0.21 9.92 -11.75
CA PRO A 103 1.62 9.72 -12.11
C PRO A 103 2.49 9.37 -10.90
N PRO A 104 3.77 9.02 -11.10
CA PRO A 104 4.66 8.72 -9.98
C PRO A 104 4.78 9.88 -9.01
N PRO A 105 5.02 9.58 -7.72
CA PRO A 105 5.22 10.64 -6.73
C PRO A 105 6.42 11.51 -7.10
N ALA A 106 6.30 12.78 -6.81
CA ALA A 106 7.33 13.77 -7.12
C ALA A 106 8.58 13.58 -6.26
#